data_61be6ce9ea72a1a896575e170b27ad4a
#
_entry.id   61be6ce9ea72a1a896575e170b27ad4a
#
_cell.length_a   1.000
_cell.length_b   1.000
_cell.length_c   1.000
_cell.angle_alpha   90.00
_cell.angle_beta   90.00
_cell.angle_gamma   90.00
#
_symmetry.space_group_name_H-M   'P 1'
#
loop_
_entity.id
_entity.type
_entity.pdbx_description
1 polymer ?
#
loop_
_entity_poly.entity_id
_entity_poly.type
_entity_poly.pdbx_seq_one_letter_code
_entity_poly.pdbx_strand_id
1 'polypeptide(L)'
;MMPALRDVIAGPWRAVLVLGFTEILAWGAIFYPPVLTVPLIADARGWSISFAMGGFSLALLTAGLVSPRVGWLIDRHGGHRVMPIGSLLAALGLALLAYAAHPAAYLAVWALLGVATAATLYDPAFATLGASSASRLDARSPCSRWPADSLRPSAGR
;
A
#
# COMPACT_ATOMS: atom_id res chain seq x y z
N MET A 1 -30.04 3.11 13.00
CA MET A 1 -29.77 1.97 13.89
C MET A 1 -28.27 1.71 13.84
N MET A 2 -27.51 2.11 14.87
CA MET A 2 -26.06 1.93 14.91
C MET A 2 -25.74 0.43 15.02
N PRO A 3 -24.83 -0.13 14.20
CA PRO A 3 -24.40 -1.51 14.35
C PRO A 3 -23.77 -1.70 15.73
N ALA A 4 -24.12 -2.81 16.38
CA ALA A 4 -23.55 -3.13 17.69
C ALA A 4 -22.02 -3.28 17.56
N LEU A 5 -21.27 -2.88 18.60
CA LEU A 5 -19.80 -2.93 18.61
C LEU A 5 -19.24 -4.30 18.22
N ARG A 6 -19.98 -5.37 18.51
CA ARG A 6 -19.66 -6.76 18.12
C ARG A 6 -19.70 -6.99 16.59
N ASP A 7 -20.63 -6.34 15.89
CA ASP A 7 -20.79 -6.48 14.42
C ASP A 7 -19.66 -5.73 13.70
N VAL A 8 -19.15 -4.66 14.29
CA VAL A 8 -18.00 -3.89 13.79
C VAL A 8 -16.71 -4.71 13.93
N ILE A 9 -16.57 -5.47 15.04
CA ILE A 9 -15.34 -6.24 15.32
C ILE A 9 -15.33 -7.60 14.59
N ALA A 10 -16.48 -8.18 14.30
CA ALA A 10 -16.60 -9.54 13.70
C ALA A 10 -16.87 -9.54 12.18
N GLY A 11 -17.19 -8.39 11.57
CA GLY A 11 -17.63 -8.26 10.17
C GLY A 11 -16.56 -7.69 9.22
N PRO A 12 -16.98 -7.31 8.02
CA PRO A 12 -16.11 -6.66 7.01
C PRO A 12 -15.44 -5.37 7.50
N TRP A 13 -16.02 -4.72 8.50
CA TRP A 13 -15.48 -3.52 9.17
C TRP A 13 -14.15 -3.78 9.89
N ARG A 14 -13.91 -5.02 10.35
CA ARG A 14 -12.63 -5.39 10.96
C ARG A 14 -11.46 -5.20 9.99
N ALA A 15 -11.64 -5.60 8.73
CA ALA A 15 -10.62 -5.41 7.71
C ALA A 15 -10.35 -3.92 7.45
N VAL A 16 -11.40 -3.10 7.40
CA VAL A 16 -11.29 -1.64 7.22
C VAL A 16 -10.57 -0.98 8.39
N LEU A 17 -10.90 -1.36 9.63
CA LEU A 17 -10.25 -0.81 10.82
C LEU A 17 -8.78 -1.20 10.91
N VAL A 18 -8.46 -2.48 10.66
CA VAL A 18 -7.06 -2.96 10.67
C VAL A 18 -6.26 -2.28 9.57
N LEU A 19 -6.78 -2.22 8.33
CA LEU A 19 -6.12 -1.54 7.22
C LEU A 19 -5.96 -0.05 7.50
N GLY A 20 -7.00 0.64 7.98
CA GLY A 20 -6.91 2.06 8.31
C GLY A 20 -5.89 2.36 9.40
N PHE A 21 -5.82 1.54 10.45
CA PHE A 21 -4.83 1.69 11.51
C PHE A 21 -3.40 1.42 10.98
N THR A 22 -3.23 0.39 10.15
CA THR A 22 -1.95 0.08 9.53
C THR A 22 -1.49 1.20 8.60
N GLU A 23 -2.41 1.79 7.84
CA GLU A 23 -2.12 2.95 6.98
C GLU A 23 -1.65 4.16 7.78
N ILE A 24 -2.34 4.51 8.87
CA ILE A 24 -1.93 5.62 9.73
C ILE A 24 -0.52 5.40 10.29
N LEU A 25 -0.22 4.17 10.73
CA LEU A 25 1.13 3.82 11.22
C LEU A 25 2.17 3.87 10.09
N ALA A 26 1.85 3.36 8.91
CA ALA A 26 2.76 3.38 7.77
C ALA A 26 3.07 4.82 7.32
N TRP A 27 2.06 5.67 7.23
CA TRP A 27 2.24 7.09 6.96
C TRP A 27 3.09 7.77 8.03
N GLY A 28 2.78 7.52 9.30
CA GLY A 28 3.54 8.03 10.42
C GLY A 28 5.02 7.60 10.35
N ALA A 29 5.29 6.33 10.10
CA ALA A 29 6.63 5.78 10.07
C ALA A 29 7.45 6.17 8.84
N ILE A 30 6.83 6.42 7.69
CA ILE A 30 7.54 6.67 6.43
C ILE A 30 7.71 8.17 6.16
N PHE A 31 6.70 9.01 6.48
CA PHE A 31 6.72 10.43 6.11
C PHE A 31 7.21 11.36 7.21
N TYR A 32 6.91 11.09 8.48
CA TYR A 32 7.32 11.99 9.56
C TYR A 32 8.83 11.89 9.92
N PRO A 33 9.43 10.69 10.03
CA PRO A 33 10.85 10.59 10.36
C PRO A 33 11.77 11.34 9.39
N PRO A 34 11.56 11.32 8.05
CA PRO A 34 12.41 12.07 7.13
C PRO A 34 12.45 13.57 7.43
N VAL A 35 11.32 14.17 7.77
CA VAL A 35 11.25 15.61 8.06
C VAL A 35 12.11 15.98 9.26
N LEU A 36 12.17 15.11 10.27
CA LEU A 36 12.93 15.32 11.50
C LEU A 36 14.37 14.83 11.38
N THR A 37 14.61 13.69 10.75
CA THR A 37 15.92 13.02 10.74
C THR A 37 16.83 13.49 9.62
N VAL A 38 16.29 13.91 8.46
CA VAL A 38 17.11 14.34 7.33
C VAL A 38 18.00 15.54 7.67
N PRO A 39 17.53 16.61 8.33
CA PRO A 39 18.39 17.71 8.77
C PRO A 39 19.48 17.25 9.72
N LEU A 40 19.17 16.37 10.68
CA LEU A 40 20.14 15.83 11.64
C LEU A 40 21.21 14.98 10.95
N ILE A 41 20.82 14.16 9.98
CA ILE A 41 21.76 13.35 9.19
C ILE A 41 22.65 14.24 8.32
N ALA A 42 22.10 15.27 7.72
CA ALA A 42 22.84 16.23 6.91
C ALA A 42 23.92 16.92 7.76
N ASP A 43 23.55 17.42 8.94
CA ASP A 43 24.46 18.09 9.86
C ASP A 43 25.55 17.14 10.38
N ALA A 44 25.16 15.95 10.88
CA ALA A 44 26.10 14.96 11.41
C ALA A 44 27.11 14.43 10.38
N ARG A 45 26.80 14.51 9.08
CA ARG A 45 27.64 13.97 7.99
C ARG A 45 28.27 15.06 7.12
N GLY A 46 28.01 16.33 7.42
CA GLY A 46 28.50 17.47 6.64
C GLY A 46 27.93 17.51 5.22
N TRP A 47 26.70 16.98 5.01
CA TRP A 47 26.04 17.01 3.71
C TRP A 47 25.13 18.23 3.60
N SER A 48 24.91 18.70 2.37
CA SER A 48 23.91 19.74 2.15
C SER A 48 22.50 19.20 2.41
N ILE A 49 21.64 20.03 3.00
CA ILE A 49 20.22 19.68 3.24
C ILE A 49 19.54 19.32 1.92
N SER A 50 19.88 20.01 0.82
CA SER A 50 19.35 19.71 -0.51
C SER A 50 19.68 18.30 -1.00
N PHE A 51 20.93 17.83 -0.75
CA PHE A 51 21.33 16.47 -1.08
C PHE A 51 20.56 15.46 -0.22
N ALA A 52 20.50 15.69 1.08
CA ALA A 52 19.82 14.80 2.00
C ALA A 52 18.32 14.69 1.71
N MET A 53 17.65 15.81 1.38
CA MET A 53 16.25 15.81 0.92
C MET A 53 16.07 15.19 -0.46
N GLY A 54 17.10 15.22 -1.31
CA GLY A 54 17.13 14.51 -2.59
C GLY A 54 16.91 13.02 -2.46
N GLY A 55 17.37 12.42 -1.35
CA GLY A 55 17.07 11.02 -1.01
C GLY A 55 15.58 10.74 -0.87
N PHE A 56 14.86 11.59 -0.14
CA PHE A 56 13.40 11.47 -0.01
C PHE A 56 12.68 11.64 -1.35
N SER A 57 13.11 12.59 -2.17
CA SER A 57 12.58 12.79 -3.54
C SER A 57 12.81 11.55 -4.41
N LEU A 58 13.98 10.90 -4.28
CA LEU A 58 14.29 9.66 -4.95
C LEU A 58 13.37 8.52 -4.50
N ALA A 59 13.04 8.45 -3.21
CA ALA A 59 12.09 7.45 -2.71
C ALA A 59 10.70 7.64 -3.35
N LEU A 60 10.19 8.87 -3.42
CA LEU A 60 8.90 9.15 -4.06
C LEU A 60 8.91 8.81 -5.55
N LEU A 61 9.98 9.14 -6.25
CA LEU A 61 10.16 8.80 -7.66
C LEU A 61 10.17 7.28 -7.85
N THR A 62 10.93 6.56 -7.03
CA THR A 62 11.00 5.10 -7.06
C THR A 62 9.65 4.47 -6.75
N ALA A 63 8.92 4.99 -5.75
CA ALA A 63 7.58 4.54 -5.41
C ALA A 63 6.64 4.68 -6.62
N GLY A 64 6.63 5.84 -7.28
CA GLY A 64 5.80 6.06 -8.46
C GLY A 64 6.14 5.13 -9.63
N LEU A 65 7.43 4.90 -9.90
CA LEU A 65 7.88 4.02 -10.99
C LEU A 65 7.56 2.53 -10.72
N VAL A 66 7.60 2.10 -9.47
CA VAL A 66 7.38 0.70 -9.07
C VAL A 66 5.90 0.40 -8.83
N SER A 67 5.09 1.41 -8.52
CA SER A 67 3.65 1.27 -8.19
C SER A 67 2.86 0.41 -9.18
N PRO A 68 3.00 0.53 -10.53
CA PRO A 68 2.25 -0.32 -11.46
C PRO A 68 2.61 -1.81 -11.34
N ARG A 69 3.88 -2.13 -11.03
CA ARG A 69 4.33 -3.51 -10.84
C ARG A 69 3.81 -4.09 -9.53
N VAL A 70 3.80 -3.27 -8.48
CA VAL A 70 3.25 -3.65 -7.18
C VAL A 70 1.73 -3.87 -7.29
N GLY A 71 1.01 -3.01 -8.01
CA GLY A 71 -0.42 -3.20 -8.29
C GLY A 71 -0.68 -4.54 -8.96
N TRP A 72 0.05 -4.86 -10.04
CA TRP A 72 -0.05 -6.17 -10.70
C TRP A 72 0.27 -7.35 -9.75
N LEU A 73 1.26 -7.20 -8.87
CA LEU A 73 1.63 -8.24 -7.90
C LEU A 73 0.52 -8.47 -6.87
N ILE A 74 -0.17 -7.40 -6.46
CA ILE A 74 -1.31 -7.45 -5.55
C ILE A 74 -2.50 -8.14 -6.21
N ASP A 75 -2.80 -7.80 -7.47
CA ASP A 75 -3.88 -8.43 -8.23
C ASP A 75 -3.66 -9.95 -8.38
N ARG A 76 -2.39 -10.36 -8.54
CA ARG A 76 -2.04 -11.77 -8.74
C ARG A 76 -1.92 -12.58 -7.45
N HIS A 77 -1.38 -12.02 -6.38
CA HIS A 77 -1.03 -12.75 -5.15
C HIS A 77 -1.86 -12.33 -3.93
N GLY A 78 -2.66 -11.26 -4.08
CA GLY A 78 -3.44 -10.66 -2.99
C GLY A 78 -2.61 -9.73 -2.10
N GLY A 79 -3.25 -8.66 -1.63
CA GLY A 79 -2.61 -7.66 -0.75
C GLY A 79 -2.10 -8.23 0.57
N HIS A 80 -2.74 -9.31 1.07
CA HIS A 80 -2.36 -9.98 2.32
C HIS A 80 -0.93 -10.53 2.35
N ARG A 81 -0.31 -10.75 1.19
CA ARG A 81 1.10 -11.19 1.06
C ARG A 81 2.04 -10.02 0.77
N VAL A 82 1.61 -9.09 -0.07
CA VAL A 82 2.46 -7.99 -0.53
C VAL A 82 2.67 -6.94 0.56
N MET A 83 1.61 -6.57 1.29
CA MET A 83 1.69 -5.54 2.34
C MET A 83 2.64 -5.91 3.50
N PRO A 84 2.62 -7.14 4.07
CA PRO A 84 3.59 -7.52 5.10
C PRO A 84 5.04 -7.48 4.60
N ILE A 85 5.29 -7.88 3.36
CA ILE A 85 6.63 -7.81 2.76
C ILE A 85 7.07 -6.35 2.62
N GLY A 86 6.18 -5.47 2.15
CA GLY A 86 6.41 -4.04 2.08
C GLY A 86 6.75 -3.44 3.45
N SER A 87 6.02 -3.81 4.49
CA SER A 87 6.27 -3.34 5.86
C SER A 87 7.63 -3.82 6.41
N LEU A 88 8.03 -5.06 6.11
CA LEU A 88 9.36 -5.57 6.46
C LEU A 88 10.47 -4.83 5.71
N LEU A 89 10.27 -4.53 4.42
CA LEU A 89 11.22 -3.74 3.64
C LEU A 89 11.32 -2.30 4.17
N ALA A 90 10.22 -1.70 4.60
CA ALA A 90 10.22 -0.38 5.23
C ALA A 90 11.01 -0.38 6.53
N ALA A 91 10.76 -1.35 7.41
CA ALA A 91 11.49 -1.50 8.67
C ALA A 91 13.00 -1.71 8.43
N LEU A 92 13.36 -2.57 7.48
CA LEU A 92 14.75 -2.79 7.09
C LEU A 92 15.38 -1.52 6.52
N GLY A 93 14.68 -0.81 5.63
CA GLY A 93 15.16 0.45 5.05
C GLY A 93 15.42 1.51 6.13
N LEU A 94 14.49 1.69 7.08
CA LEU A 94 14.66 2.63 8.18
C LEU A 94 15.86 2.23 9.08
N ALA A 95 16.04 0.95 9.37
CA ALA A 95 17.20 0.47 10.12
C ALA A 95 18.51 0.73 9.36
N LEU A 96 18.55 0.45 8.06
CA LEU A 96 19.74 0.69 7.22
C LEU A 96 20.06 2.17 7.07
N LEU A 97 19.05 3.05 7.13
CA LEU A 97 19.26 4.50 7.05
C LEU A 97 20.14 5.01 8.19
N ALA A 98 20.03 4.43 9.38
CA ALA A 98 20.89 4.77 10.52
C ALA A 98 22.37 4.47 10.27
N TYR A 99 22.68 3.42 9.49
CA TYR A 99 24.03 2.96 9.19
C TYR A 99 24.59 3.49 7.87
N ALA A 100 23.75 4.11 7.01
CA ALA A 100 24.15 4.58 5.70
C ALA A 100 25.11 5.79 5.78
N ALA A 101 26.39 5.56 5.99
CA ALA A 101 27.41 6.61 6.11
C ALA A 101 27.91 7.16 4.76
N HIS A 102 27.81 6.38 3.67
CA HIS A 102 28.26 6.77 2.35
C HIS A 102 27.10 7.34 1.53
N PRO A 103 27.30 8.43 0.74
CA PRO A 103 26.22 9.05 -0.06
C PRO A 103 25.49 8.08 -0.97
N ALA A 104 26.21 7.16 -1.65
CA ALA A 104 25.59 6.18 -2.52
C ALA A 104 24.73 5.16 -1.74
N ALA A 105 25.18 4.71 -0.56
CA ALA A 105 24.42 3.84 0.31
C ALA A 105 23.15 4.54 0.82
N TYR A 106 23.24 5.82 1.17
CA TYR A 106 22.12 6.64 1.58
C TYR A 106 21.04 6.71 0.49
N LEU A 107 21.41 7.00 -0.75
CA LEU A 107 20.47 7.05 -1.88
C LEU A 107 19.88 5.66 -2.19
N ALA A 108 20.67 4.58 -2.10
CA ALA A 108 20.18 3.22 -2.29
C ALA A 108 19.14 2.83 -1.23
N VAL A 109 19.33 3.22 0.02
CA VAL A 109 18.36 2.98 1.10
C VAL A 109 17.07 3.78 0.86
N TRP A 110 17.16 5.02 0.37
CA TRP A 110 15.97 5.79 0.01
C TRP A 110 15.22 5.17 -1.18
N ALA A 111 15.91 4.64 -2.18
CA ALA A 111 15.27 3.90 -3.26
C ALA A 111 14.55 2.64 -2.73
N LEU A 112 15.17 1.90 -1.80
CA LEU A 112 14.54 0.75 -1.13
C LEU A 112 13.28 1.17 -0.36
N LEU A 113 13.34 2.27 0.38
CA LEU A 113 12.17 2.84 1.08
C LEU A 113 11.07 3.24 0.10
N GLY A 114 11.41 3.73 -1.09
CA GLY A 114 10.44 4.00 -2.15
C GLY A 114 9.71 2.74 -2.61
N VAL A 115 10.41 1.62 -2.80
CA VAL A 115 9.78 0.33 -3.12
C VAL A 115 8.87 -0.14 -1.99
N ALA A 116 9.32 -0.01 -0.75
CA ALA A 116 8.53 -0.35 0.44
C ALA A 116 7.25 0.51 0.53
N THR A 117 7.37 1.81 0.26
CA THR A 117 6.25 2.76 0.21
C THR A 117 5.21 2.35 -0.82
N ALA A 118 5.62 2.00 -2.04
CA ALA A 118 4.72 1.51 -3.08
C ALA A 118 3.96 0.23 -2.65
N ALA A 119 4.59 -0.62 -1.83
CA ALA A 119 4.01 -1.89 -1.38
C ALA A 119 3.10 -1.75 -0.14
N THR A 120 3.20 -0.66 0.63
CA THR A 120 2.49 -0.49 1.90
C THR A 120 1.45 0.61 1.89
N LEU A 121 1.62 1.65 1.06
CA LEU A 121 0.73 2.81 1.05
C LEU A 121 -0.46 2.63 0.11
N TYR A 122 -1.44 3.46 0.26
CA TYR A 122 -2.71 3.71 -0.40
C TYR A 122 -3.19 2.71 -1.47
N ASP A 123 -2.41 2.50 -2.52
CA ASP A 123 -2.81 1.70 -3.68
C ASP A 123 -3.13 0.24 -3.31
N PRO A 124 -2.29 -0.46 -2.50
CA PRO A 124 -2.62 -1.82 -2.08
C PRO A 124 -3.82 -1.91 -1.15
N ALA A 125 -4.03 -0.93 -0.26
CA ALA A 125 -5.17 -0.94 0.65
C ALA A 125 -6.49 -0.76 -0.12
N PHE A 126 -6.56 0.15 -1.08
CA PHE A 126 -7.74 0.36 -1.92
C PHE A 126 -7.98 -0.79 -2.90
N ALA A 127 -6.93 -1.36 -3.49
CA ALA A 127 -7.05 -2.52 -4.38
C ALA A 127 -7.62 -3.74 -3.64
N THR A 128 -7.17 -4.02 -2.42
CA THR A 128 -7.70 -5.13 -1.61
C THR A 128 -9.14 -4.92 -1.17
N LEU A 129 -9.53 -3.69 -0.82
CA LEU A 129 -10.91 -3.34 -0.49
C LEU A 129 -11.81 -3.40 -1.73
N GLY A 130 -11.34 -2.89 -2.88
CA GLY A 130 -12.04 -2.95 -4.16
C GLY A 130 -12.33 -4.37 -4.60
N ALA A 131 -11.32 -5.24 -4.61
CA ALA A 131 -11.45 -6.66 -4.99
C ALA A 131 -12.41 -7.42 -4.06
N SER A 132 -12.34 -7.18 -2.74
CA SER A 132 -13.24 -7.81 -1.77
C SER A 132 -14.68 -7.32 -1.89
N SER A 133 -14.90 -6.09 -2.34
CA SER A 133 -16.22 -5.52 -2.57
C SER A 133 -16.83 -5.99 -3.88
N ALA A 134 -16.04 -6.07 -4.96
CA ALA A 134 -16.49 -6.57 -6.27
C ALA A 134 -16.95 -8.02 -6.20
N SER A 135 -16.20 -8.90 -5.54
CA SER A 135 -16.57 -10.31 -5.36
C SER A 135 -17.89 -10.50 -4.59
N ARG A 136 -18.23 -9.57 -3.68
CA ARG A 136 -19.49 -9.60 -2.93
C ARG A 136 -20.67 -9.05 -3.73
N LEU A 137 -20.44 -8.09 -4.63
CA LEU A 137 -21.45 -7.54 -5.51
C LEU A 137 -21.86 -8.57 -6.58
N ASP A 138 -20.88 -9.30 -7.16
CA ASP A 138 -21.15 -10.39 -8.10
C ASP A 138 -21.95 -11.54 -7.45
N ALA A 139 -21.64 -11.89 -6.20
CA ALA A 139 -22.39 -12.91 -5.46
C ALA A 139 -23.82 -12.49 -5.11
N ARG A 140 -24.15 -11.19 -5.15
CA ARG A 140 -25.47 -10.63 -4.81
C ARG A 140 -26.23 -10.12 -6.01
N SER A 141 -25.63 -10.06 -7.21
CA SER A 141 -26.32 -9.56 -8.40
C SER A 141 -27.37 -10.57 -8.85
N PRO A 142 -28.66 -10.16 -8.95
CA PRO A 142 -29.74 -11.04 -9.45
C PRO A 142 -29.53 -11.45 -10.90
N CYS A 143 -28.70 -10.72 -11.66
CA CYS A 143 -28.37 -11.03 -13.06
C CYS A 143 -27.65 -12.36 -13.26
N SER A 144 -26.92 -12.87 -12.25
CA SER A 144 -26.29 -14.20 -12.35
C SER A 144 -27.28 -15.36 -12.29
N ARG A 145 -28.55 -15.09 -11.93
CA ARG A 145 -29.65 -16.07 -11.89
C ARG A 145 -30.55 -16.04 -13.09
N TRP A 146 -30.28 -15.19 -14.11
CA TRP A 146 -31.12 -15.14 -15.28
C TRP A 146 -30.86 -16.39 -16.13
N PRO A 147 -31.87 -17.30 -16.29
CA PRO A 147 -31.67 -18.49 -17.10
C PRO A 147 -31.48 -18.07 -18.55
N ALA A 148 -30.41 -18.53 -19.18
CA ALA A 148 -30.08 -18.23 -20.56
C ALA A 148 -31.17 -18.65 -21.58
N ASP A 149 -32.14 -19.44 -21.15
CA ASP A 149 -33.26 -19.89 -21.95
C ASP A 149 -34.34 -18.82 -22.20
N SER A 150 -34.35 -17.73 -21.44
CA SER A 150 -35.35 -16.67 -21.63
C SER A 150 -35.10 -15.76 -22.84
N LEU A 151 -33.94 -15.91 -23.49
CA LEU A 151 -33.59 -15.12 -24.70
C LEU A 151 -33.73 -15.90 -26.02
N ARG A 152 -34.31 -17.10 -26.01
CA ARG A 152 -34.65 -17.78 -27.27
C ARG A 152 -35.86 -17.09 -27.88
N PRO A 153 -35.74 -16.47 -29.06
CA PRO A 153 -36.92 -15.99 -29.78
C PRO A 153 -37.76 -17.22 -30.13
N SER A 154 -39.01 -17.17 -29.75
CA SER A 154 -40.01 -18.15 -30.20
C SER A 154 -40.07 -18.08 -31.73
N ALA A 155 -39.47 -19.06 -32.41
CA ALA A 155 -39.64 -19.23 -33.83
C ALA A 155 -41.12 -19.53 -34.05
N GLY A 156 -41.85 -18.51 -34.56
CA GLY A 156 -43.24 -18.62 -34.94
C GLY A 156 -43.41 -19.65 -36.04
N ARG A 157 -44.46 -20.42 -35.91
CA ARG A 157 -45.06 -21.19 -36.98
C ARG A 157 -45.86 -20.28 -37.90
#